data_600e1825c256a5cde9186de7b978d6a7
#
_entry.id   600e1825c256a5cde9186de7b978d6a7
#
_cell.length_a   1.000
_cell.length_b   1.000
_cell.length_c   1.000
_cell.angle_alpha   90.00
_cell.angle_beta   90.00
_cell.angle_gamma   90.00
#
_symmetry.space_group_name_H-M   'P 1'
#
loop_
_entity.id
_entity.type
_entity.pdbx_description
1 polymer ?
#
loop_
_entity_poly.entity_id
_entity_poly.type
_entity_poly.pdbx_seq_one_letter_code
_entity_poly.pdbx_strand_id
1 'polypeptide(L)'
;MRLDLSNKAEYRLMLPIVLVYGSIIIFPAYGPILSLYSSETSALLLSTLFLFSFSAGIFLLPKFTKTLGGKLWRFISLSAIIMVLLFPALEISMQCFAMMLTGLFSARIVLLWSMDYLSENLTVSYGKFFTSILFLSYAILYVFNAISPSLHRSVAIFFPVFGFSVLFAVFGSNSKPVSGHMNLSNIPPVKYL
;
A
#
# COMPACT_ATOMS: atom_id res chain seq x y z
N MET A 1 -3.98 8.87 25.33
CA MET A 1 -4.76 8.27 24.23
C MET A 1 -4.90 6.77 24.56
N ARG A 2 -6.03 6.32 25.10
CA ARG A 2 -6.26 4.89 25.31
C ARG A 2 -6.84 4.34 24.00
N LEU A 3 -6.04 3.58 23.27
CA LEU A 3 -6.55 2.68 22.23
C LEU A 3 -7.30 1.58 23.00
N ASP A 4 -8.60 1.49 22.78
CA ASP A 4 -9.39 0.42 23.37
C ASP A 4 -9.07 -0.88 22.61
N LEU A 5 -8.12 -1.64 23.18
CA LEU A 5 -7.61 -2.89 22.61
C LEU A 5 -8.68 -4.00 22.52
N SER A 6 -9.90 -3.74 23.00
CA SER A 6 -10.99 -4.72 22.98
C SER A 6 -11.65 -4.87 21.61
N ASN A 7 -11.48 -3.91 20.69
CA ASN A 7 -12.16 -3.93 19.39
C ASN A 7 -11.29 -4.58 18.30
N LYS A 8 -11.35 -5.93 18.20
CA LYS A 8 -10.62 -6.72 17.19
C LYS A 8 -10.88 -6.28 15.75
N ALA A 9 -12.06 -5.72 15.44
CA ALA A 9 -12.42 -5.27 14.10
C ALA A 9 -11.58 -4.06 13.68
N GLU A 10 -11.35 -3.11 14.58
CA GLU A 10 -10.55 -1.91 14.31
C GLU A 10 -9.08 -2.27 14.00
N TYR A 11 -8.48 -3.18 14.79
CA TYR A 11 -7.11 -3.64 14.53
C TYR A 11 -6.98 -4.41 13.22
N ARG A 12 -7.96 -5.26 12.92
CA ARG A 12 -7.99 -6.02 11.67
C ARG A 12 -7.97 -5.10 10.44
N LEU A 13 -8.65 -3.96 10.53
CA LEU A 13 -8.66 -2.95 9.47
C LEU A 13 -7.44 -2.04 9.48
N MET A 14 -6.96 -1.66 10.67
CA MET A 14 -5.86 -0.71 10.80
C MET A 14 -4.51 -1.30 10.39
N LEU A 15 -4.19 -2.52 10.81
CA LEU A 15 -2.89 -3.12 10.59
C LEU A 15 -2.50 -3.23 9.10
N PRO A 16 -3.36 -3.75 8.20
CA PRO A 16 -3.02 -3.83 6.78
C PRO A 16 -2.73 -2.48 6.15
N ILE A 17 -3.53 -1.47 6.46
CA ILE A 17 -3.34 -0.14 5.84
C ILE A 17 -2.10 0.58 6.38
N VAL A 18 -1.75 0.38 7.65
CA VAL A 18 -0.48 0.85 8.23
C VAL A 18 0.70 0.21 7.49
N LEU A 19 0.63 -1.09 7.22
CA LEU A 19 1.66 -1.80 6.45
C LEU A 19 1.74 -1.30 4.99
N VAL A 20 0.60 -1.00 4.34
CA VAL A 20 0.59 -0.41 2.99
C VAL A 20 1.32 0.92 3.00
N TYR A 21 0.86 1.86 3.83
CA TYR A 21 1.46 3.19 3.85
C TYR A 21 2.92 3.15 4.31
N GLY A 22 3.25 2.35 5.33
CA GLY A 22 4.63 2.17 5.77
C GLY A 22 5.53 1.63 4.67
N SER A 23 5.10 0.59 3.94
CA SER A 23 5.86 0.01 2.82
C SER A 23 6.01 1.00 1.66
N ILE A 24 4.95 1.76 1.33
CA ILE A 24 4.97 2.78 0.27
C ILE A 24 5.93 3.92 0.63
N ILE A 25 5.90 4.41 1.85
CA ILE A 25 6.76 5.50 2.30
C ILE A 25 8.23 5.06 2.35
N ILE A 26 8.51 3.83 2.79
CA ILE A 26 9.88 3.30 2.90
C ILE A 26 10.50 3.09 1.52
N PHE A 27 9.76 2.59 0.55
CA PHE A 27 10.35 2.17 -0.72
C PHE A 27 9.90 3.02 -1.90
N PRO A 28 8.66 2.94 -2.43
CA PRO A 28 8.45 3.50 -3.75
C PRO A 28 8.22 5.01 -3.77
N ALA A 29 7.82 5.65 -2.66
CA ALA A 29 7.50 7.08 -2.70
C ALA A 29 8.75 7.97 -2.56
N TYR A 30 9.32 8.05 -1.38
CA TYR A 30 10.52 8.85 -1.09
C TYR A 30 11.43 8.14 -0.08
N GLY A 31 11.33 6.84 -0.07
CA GLY A 31 11.98 6.06 0.96
C GLY A 31 13.49 6.03 0.86
N PRO A 32 14.15 5.83 1.98
CA PRO A 32 15.60 5.71 2.05
C PRO A 32 16.13 4.55 1.20
N ILE A 33 15.30 3.54 0.92
CA ILE A 33 15.68 2.40 0.08
C ILE A 33 15.88 2.83 -1.36
N LEU A 34 15.00 3.68 -1.90
CA LEU A 34 15.11 4.09 -3.29
C LEU A 34 16.42 4.84 -3.56
N SER A 35 16.86 5.69 -2.64
CA SER A 35 18.13 6.40 -2.72
C SER A 35 19.36 5.49 -2.62
N LEU A 36 19.23 4.29 -2.07
CA LEU A 36 20.32 3.31 -2.00
C LEU A 36 20.62 2.66 -3.36
N TYR A 37 19.63 2.56 -4.24
CA TYR A 37 19.73 1.81 -5.50
C TYR A 37 19.71 2.69 -6.75
N SER A 38 19.42 3.99 -6.62
CA SER A 38 19.28 4.89 -7.75
C SER A 38 19.92 6.25 -7.47
N SER A 39 20.34 6.95 -8.54
CA SER A 39 20.71 8.36 -8.44
C SER A 39 19.48 9.20 -8.07
N GLU A 40 19.69 10.41 -7.57
CA GLU A 40 18.58 11.31 -7.20
C GLU A 40 17.59 11.54 -8.35
N THR A 41 18.09 11.76 -9.57
CA THR A 41 17.26 11.95 -10.77
C THR A 41 16.45 10.70 -11.08
N SER A 42 17.07 9.51 -11.01
CA SER A 42 16.39 8.24 -11.25
C SER A 42 15.39 7.95 -10.14
N ALA A 43 15.69 8.26 -8.89
CA ALA A 43 14.79 8.10 -7.76
C ALA A 43 13.52 8.94 -7.93
N LEU A 44 13.66 10.20 -8.39
CA LEU A 44 12.52 11.06 -8.66
C LEU A 44 11.62 10.49 -9.79
N LEU A 45 12.23 10.04 -10.89
CA LEU A 45 11.51 9.40 -11.99
C LEU A 45 10.73 8.17 -11.50
N LEU A 46 11.39 7.29 -10.76
CA LEU A 46 10.82 6.06 -10.24
C LEU A 46 9.65 6.32 -9.28
N SER A 47 9.82 7.27 -8.36
CA SER A 47 8.75 7.71 -7.45
C SER A 47 7.56 8.30 -8.21
N THR A 48 7.83 9.11 -9.23
CA THR A 48 6.79 9.72 -10.07
C THR A 48 5.99 8.65 -10.82
N LEU A 49 6.65 7.67 -11.42
CA LEU A 49 5.99 6.55 -12.09
C LEU A 49 5.14 5.71 -11.15
N PHE A 50 5.63 5.46 -9.93
CA PHE A 50 4.85 4.78 -8.90
C PHE A 50 3.59 5.58 -8.56
N LEU A 51 3.73 6.88 -8.22
CA LEU A 51 2.60 7.73 -7.85
C LEU A 51 1.59 7.89 -9.00
N PHE A 52 2.08 8.02 -10.22
CA PHE A 52 1.22 8.07 -11.41
C PHE A 52 0.40 6.79 -11.56
N SER A 53 1.05 5.62 -11.53
CA SER A 53 0.35 4.34 -11.68
C SER A 53 -0.56 4.03 -10.50
N PHE A 54 -0.19 4.42 -9.28
CA PHE A 54 -1.03 4.32 -8.10
C PHE A 54 -2.30 5.16 -8.25
N SER A 55 -2.16 6.44 -8.65
CA SER A 55 -3.29 7.34 -8.86
C SER A 55 -4.18 6.85 -10.01
N ALA A 56 -3.58 6.49 -11.14
CA ALA A 56 -4.32 5.90 -12.26
C ALA A 56 -5.06 4.62 -11.83
N GLY A 57 -4.43 3.79 -11.01
CA GLY A 57 -5.04 2.59 -10.44
C GLY A 57 -6.28 2.91 -9.61
N ILE A 58 -6.22 3.89 -8.70
CA ILE A 58 -7.38 4.29 -7.89
C ILE A 58 -8.58 4.69 -8.77
N PHE A 59 -8.35 5.42 -9.87
CA PHE A 59 -9.43 5.89 -10.75
C PHE A 59 -9.91 4.84 -11.75
N LEU A 60 -9.02 4.01 -12.28
CA LEU A 60 -9.32 3.10 -13.37
C LEU A 60 -9.76 1.72 -12.90
N LEU A 61 -9.16 1.19 -11.83
CA LEU A 61 -9.45 -0.17 -11.37
C LEU A 61 -10.93 -0.41 -11.06
N PRO A 62 -11.69 0.52 -10.42
CA PRO A 62 -13.11 0.30 -10.19
C PRO A 62 -13.93 0.09 -11.47
N LYS A 63 -13.46 0.65 -12.61
CA LYS A 63 -14.14 0.54 -13.91
C LYS A 63 -13.81 -0.79 -14.60
N PHE A 64 -12.58 -1.28 -14.44
CA PHE A 64 -12.08 -2.46 -15.16
C PHE A 64 -12.18 -3.78 -14.39
N THR A 65 -12.44 -3.74 -13.09
CA THR A 65 -12.41 -4.96 -12.25
C THR A 65 -13.53 -5.95 -12.56
N LYS A 66 -14.60 -5.53 -13.24
CA LYS A 66 -15.64 -6.46 -13.73
C LYS A 66 -15.12 -7.42 -14.80
N THR A 67 -14.08 -7.01 -15.55
CA THR A 67 -13.52 -7.77 -16.68
C THR A 67 -12.24 -8.51 -16.32
N LEU A 68 -11.52 -8.08 -15.30
CA LEU A 68 -10.24 -8.66 -14.89
C LEU A 68 -10.47 -9.74 -13.82
N GLY A 69 -10.38 -10.99 -14.21
CA GLY A 69 -10.57 -12.13 -13.31
C GLY A 69 -9.54 -12.17 -12.16
N GLY A 70 -9.93 -12.76 -11.03
CA GLY A 70 -9.08 -12.86 -9.83
C GLY A 70 -7.71 -13.51 -10.07
N LYS A 71 -7.58 -14.41 -11.08
CA LYS A 71 -6.31 -15.04 -11.47
C LYS A 71 -5.30 -14.03 -12.00
N LEU A 72 -5.73 -13.08 -12.84
CA LEU A 72 -4.85 -12.05 -13.39
C LEU A 72 -4.34 -11.12 -12.27
N TRP A 73 -5.19 -10.79 -11.31
CA TRP A 73 -4.77 -9.96 -10.18
C TRP A 73 -3.76 -10.65 -9.27
N ARG A 74 -3.91 -11.95 -9.04
CA ARG A 74 -2.88 -12.71 -8.30
C ARG A 74 -1.55 -12.69 -9.05
N PHE A 75 -1.59 -12.86 -10.36
CA PHE A 75 -0.38 -12.79 -11.20
C PHE A 75 0.28 -11.41 -11.11
N ILE A 76 -0.47 -10.31 -11.28
CA ILE A 76 0.05 -8.93 -11.17
C ILE A 76 0.66 -8.70 -9.78
N SER A 77 -0.02 -9.12 -8.73
CA SER A 77 0.44 -8.93 -7.36
C SER A 77 1.73 -9.69 -7.06
N LEU A 78 1.81 -10.96 -7.48
CA LEU A 78 3.01 -11.77 -7.32
C LEU A 78 4.17 -11.21 -8.15
N SER A 79 3.90 -10.80 -9.39
CA SER A 79 4.91 -10.15 -10.24
C SER A 79 5.44 -8.87 -9.62
N ALA A 80 4.57 -8.05 -9.00
CA ALA A 80 4.99 -6.83 -8.30
C ALA A 80 5.95 -7.15 -7.15
N ILE A 81 5.62 -8.16 -6.32
CA ILE A 81 6.46 -8.56 -5.19
C ILE A 81 7.82 -9.10 -5.67
N ILE A 82 7.82 -9.94 -6.69
CA ILE A 82 9.06 -10.50 -7.27
C ILE A 82 9.92 -9.37 -7.83
N MET A 83 9.32 -8.41 -8.56
CA MET A 83 10.04 -7.27 -9.11
C MET A 83 10.61 -6.36 -8.02
N VAL A 84 9.90 -6.16 -6.91
CA VAL A 84 10.44 -5.43 -5.75
C VAL A 84 11.62 -6.18 -5.14
N LEU A 85 11.55 -7.50 -5.01
CA LEU A 85 12.65 -8.30 -4.49
C LEU A 85 13.90 -8.22 -5.37
N LEU A 86 13.71 -8.27 -6.69
CA LEU A 86 14.79 -8.20 -7.67
C LEU A 86 15.25 -6.77 -7.97
N PHE A 87 14.56 -5.75 -7.46
CA PHE A 87 14.78 -4.34 -7.77
C PHE A 87 16.25 -3.90 -7.77
N PRO A 88 17.10 -4.34 -6.81
CA PRO A 88 18.51 -3.96 -6.78
C PRO A 88 19.34 -4.45 -7.97
N ALA A 89 18.88 -5.52 -8.62
CA ALA A 89 19.57 -6.16 -9.75
C ALA A 89 18.97 -5.77 -11.12
N LEU A 90 17.87 -5.01 -11.13
CA LEU A 90 17.19 -4.63 -12.36
C LEU A 90 17.83 -3.40 -13.01
N GLU A 91 17.84 -3.38 -14.34
CA GLU A 91 18.12 -2.18 -15.12
C GLU A 91 17.01 -1.14 -14.96
N ILE A 92 17.31 0.13 -15.22
CA ILE A 92 16.39 1.27 -15.02
C ILE A 92 15.05 1.07 -15.74
N SER A 93 15.03 0.50 -16.93
CA SER A 93 13.80 0.21 -17.67
C SER A 93 12.89 -0.78 -16.94
N MET A 94 13.47 -1.83 -16.37
CA MET A 94 12.77 -2.83 -15.57
C MET A 94 12.39 -2.29 -14.18
N GLN A 95 13.21 -1.40 -13.60
CA GLN A 95 12.86 -0.67 -12.39
C GLN A 95 11.63 0.21 -12.60
N CYS A 96 11.54 0.91 -13.74
CA CYS A 96 10.34 1.69 -14.10
C CYS A 96 9.09 0.81 -14.18
N PHE A 97 9.20 -0.35 -14.84
CA PHE A 97 8.10 -1.30 -14.92
C PHE A 97 7.70 -1.86 -13.55
N ALA A 98 8.68 -2.20 -12.71
CA ALA A 98 8.46 -2.64 -11.34
C ALA A 98 7.68 -1.60 -10.52
N MET A 99 8.03 -0.30 -10.65
CA MET A 99 7.34 0.78 -9.96
C MET A 99 5.89 0.93 -10.43
N MET A 100 5.62 0.79 -11.72
CA MET A 100 4.26 0.83 -12.25
C MET A 100 3.41 -0.34 -11.73
N LEU A 101 3.94 -1.56 -11.72
CA LEU A 101 3.25 -2.72 -11.17
C LEU A 101 2.97 -2.58 -9.67
N THR A 102 3.96 -2.10 -8.92
CA THR A 102 3.83 -1.88 -7.47
C THR A 102 2.79 -0.81 -7.17
N GLY A 103 2.72 0.25 -7.99
CA GLY A 103 1.69 1.28 -7.89
C GLY A 103 0.28 0.72 -8.09
N LEU A 104 0.07 -0.06 -9.15
CA LEU A 104 -1.21 -0.72 -9.42
C LEU A 104 -1.60 -1.72 -8.32
N PHE A 105 -0.65 -2.49 -7.82
CA PHE A 105 -0.86 -3.42 -6.71
C PHE A 105 -1.30 -2.69 -5.44
N SER A 106 -0.58 -1.62 -5.07
CA SER A 106 -0.88 -0.79 -3.91
C SER A 106 -2.26 -0.12 -4.02
N ALA A 107 -2.60 0.41 -5.20
CA ALA A 107 -3.90 1.00 -5.47
C ALA A 107 -5.04 0.00 -5.24
N ARG A 108 -4.88 -1.23 -5.73
CA ARG A 108 -5.88 -2.27 -5.52
C ARG A 108 -6.06 -2.61 -4.04
N ILE A 109 -4.96 -2.73 -3.28
CA ILE A 109 -5.05 -3.02 -1.84
C ILE A 109 -5.82 -1.92 -1.13
N VAL A 110 -5.50 -0.64 -1.41
CA VAL A 110 -6.20 0.50 -0.81
C VAL A 110 -7.70 0.48 -1.15
N LEU A 111 -8.06 0.15 -2.39
CA LEU A 111 -9.47 0.04 -2.79
C LEU A 111 -10.19 -1.10 -2.06
N LEU A 112 -9.60 -2.29 -1.98
CA LEU A 112 -10.20 -3.42 -1.25
C LEU A 112 -10.35 -3.10 0.24
N TRP A 113 -9.32 -2.52 0.84
CA TRP A 113 -9.37 -2.07 2.23
C TRP A 113 -10.48 -1.03 2.45
N SER A 114 -10.61 -0.06 1.54
CA SER A 114 -11.67 0.97 1.64
C SER A 114 -13.07 0.37 1.61
N MET A 115 -13.27 -0.68 0.82
CA MET A 115 -14.55 -1.40 0.80
C MET A 115 -14.83 -2.13 2.11
N ASP A 116 -13.83 -2.82 2.64
CA ASP A 116 -13.95 -3.51 3.93
C ASP A 116 -14.19 -2.48 5.05
N TYR A 117 -13.48 -1.34 5.03
CA TYR A 117 -13.67 -0.25 5.98
C TYR A 117 -15.08 0.33 5.96
N LEU A 118 -15.65 0.57 4.79
CA LEU A 118 -17.01 1.09 4.65
C LEU A 118 -18.10 0.09 5.03
N SER A 119 -17.79 -1.20 5.01
CA SER A 119 -18.73 -2.26 5.40
C SER A 119 -18.82 -2.48 6.91
N GLU A 120 -17.82 -2.00 7.67
CA GLU A 120 -17.74 -2.19 9.12
C GLU A 120 -18.30 -0.96 9.86
N ASN A 121 -19.14 -1.21 10.87
CA ASN A 121 -19.62 -0.16 11.77
C ASN A 121 -18.57 0.11 12.86
N LEU A 122 -17.65 1.04 12.57
CA LEU A 122 -16.61 1.41 13.52
C LEU A 122 -17.16 2.35 14.61
N THR A 123 -16.74 2.09 15.84
CA THR A 123 -17.10 2.91 17.01
C THR A 123 -16.19 4.13 17.17
N VAL A 124 -14.99 4.07 16.59
CA VAL A 124 -13.99 5.14 16.64
C VAL A 124 -14.28 6.21 15.59
N SER A 125 -14.12 7.48 15.97
CA SER A 125 -14.25 8.57 14.99
C SER A 125 -13.20 8.45 13.88
N TYR A 126 -13.61 8.75 12.66
CA TYR A 126 -12.77 8.69 11.45
C TYR A 126 -11.43 9.43 11.63
N GLY A 127 -11.47 10.63 12.21
CA GLY A 127 -10.27 11.42 12.45
C GLY A 127 -9.24 10.70 13.33
N LYS A 128 -9.69 10.11 14.44
CA LYS A 128 -8.79 9.35 15.33
C LYS A 128 -8.23 8.13 14.65
N PHE A 129 -9.04 7.41 13.87
CA PHE A 129 -8.61 6.22 13.15
C PHE A 129 -7.52 6.54 12.12
N PHE A 130 -7.75 7.52 11.24
CA PHE A 130 -6.76 7.94 10.24
C PHE A 130 -5.50 8.54 10.84
N THR A 131 -5.63 9.36 11.91
CA THR A 131 -4.45 9.89 12.62
C THR A 131 -3.60 8.76 13.19
N SER A 132 -4.21 7.71 13.75
CA SER A 132 -3.48 6.55 14.26
C SER A 132 -2.76 5.79 13.14
N ILE A 133 -3.40 5.62 11.97
CA ILE A 133 -2.77 4.99 10.80
C ILE A 133 -1.53 5.78 10.37
N LEU A 134 -1.66 7.08 10.19
CA LEU A 134 -0.54 7.93 9.77
C LEU A 134 0.59 7.89 10.80
N PHE A 135 0.26 8.06 12.07
CA PHE A 135 1.26 8.01 13.14
C PHE A 135 2.05 6.70 13.14
N LEU A 136 1.36 5.56 13.06
CA LEU A 136 2.01 4.24 13.04
C LEU A 136 2.83 4.02 11.77
N SER A 137 2.35 4.49 10.62
CA SER A 137 3.10 4.39 9.36
C SER A 137 4.40 5.20 9.40
N TYR A 138 4.36 6.42 9.95
CA TYR A 138 5.56 7.22 10.16
C TYR A 138 6.47 6.68 11.27
N ALA A 139 5.92 6.03 12.28
CA ALA A 139 6.73 5.34 13.29
C ALA A 139 7.54 4.20 12.66
N ILE A 140 6.95 3.44 11.73
CA ILE A 140 7.66 2.40 10.95
C ILE A 140 8.80 3.04 10.15
N LEU A 141 8.56 4.15 9.46
CA LEU A 141 9.59 4.86 8.72
C LEU A 141 10.71 5.36 9.65
N TYR A 142 10.37 5.91 10.81
CA TYR A 142 11.35 6.37 11.79
C TYR A 142 12.24 5.24 12.29
N VAL A 143 11.65 4.11 12.68
CA VAL A 143 12.38 2.92 13.10
C VAL A 143 13.29 2.42 11.98
N PHE A 144 12.77 2.37 10.74
CA PHE A 144 13.57 1.96 9.58
C PHE A 144 14.77 2.90 9.37
N ASN A 145 14.58 4.22 9.43
CA ASN A 145 15.65 5.19 9.29
C ASN A 145 16.71 5.08 10.39
N ALA A 146 16.30 4.75 11.62
CA ALA A 146 17.23 4.54 12.73
C ALA A 146 18.11 3.30 12.52
N ILE A 147 17.58 2.26 11.85
CA ILE A 147 18.29 1.00 11.60
C ILE A 147 19.07 1.05 10.26
N SER A 148 18.59 1.80 9.28
CA SER A 148 19.10 1.79 7.90
C SER A 148 20.61 2.02 7.75
N PRO A 149 21.29 2.85 8.57
CA PRO A 149 22.74 3.04 8.46
C PRO A 149 23.55 1.76 8.69
N SER A 150 23.01 0.81 9.49
CA SER A 150 23.66 -0.47 9.79
C SER A 150 23.25 -1.58 8.83
N LEU A 151 22.23 -1.35 7.98
CA LEU A 151 21.73 -2.35 7.05
C LEU A 151 22.56 -2.37 5.75
N HIS A 152 22.96 -3.56 5.34
CA HIS A 152 23.50 -3.76 4.01
C HIS A 152 22.40 -3.53 2.96
N ARG A 153 22.76 -2.92 1.79
CA ARG A 153 21.82 -2.62 0.70
C ARG A 153 20.91 -3.79 0.34
N SER A 154 21.50 -4.99 0.19
CA SER A 154 20.75 -6.20 -0.17
C SER A 154 19.69 -6.58 0.86
N VAL A 155 19.88 -6.25 2.13
CA VAL A 155 18.97 -6.62 3.22
C VAL A 155 17.82 -5.62 3.33
N ALA A 156 18.07 -4.34 3.01
CA ALA A 156 17.08 -3.28 3.13
C ALA A 156 15.80 -3.56 2.31
N ILE A 157 15.95 -4.19 1.14
CA ILE A 157 14.83 -4.51 0.25
C ILE A 157 13.85 -5.53 0.83
N PHE A 158 14.27 -6.36 1.80
CA PHE A 158 13.39 -7.34 2.42
C PHE A 158 12.26 -6.71 3.24
N PHE A 159 12.41 -5.48 3.73
CA PHE A 159 11.36 -4.78 4.46
C PHE A 159 10.11 -4.52 3.61
N PRO A 160 10.18 -3.83 2.45
CA PRO A 160 9.02 -3.66 1.61
C PRO A 160 8.52 -4.99 1.03
N VAL A 161 9.40 -5.94 0.70
CA VAL A 161 9.01 -7.28 0.22
C VAL A 161 8.18 -7.99 1.28
N PHE A 162 8.59 -7.97 2.55
CA PHE A 162 7.82 -8.54 3.64
C PHE A 162 6.45 -7.86 3.79
N GLY A 163 6.43 -6.52 3.82
CA GLY A 163 5.18 -5.76 3.90
C GLY A 163 4.20 -6.10 2.78
N PHE A 164 4.67 -6.09 1.53
CA PHE A 164 3.84 -6.44 0.37
C PHE A 164 3.42 -7.91 0.36
N SER A 165 4.25 -8.84 0.85
CA SER A 165 3.90 -10.25 0.96
C SER A 165 2.79 -10.50 1.98
N VAL A 166 2.84 -9.83 3.14
CA VAL A 166 1.75 -9.87 4.13
C VAL A 166 0.47 -9.31 3.53
N LEU A 167 0.55 -8.18 2.82
CA LEU A 167 -0.60 -7.58 2.16
C LEU A 167 -1.18 -8.48 1.07
N PHE A 168 -0.34 -9.18 0.32
CA PHE A 168 -0.77 -10.18 -0.64
C PHE A 168 -1.49 -11.34 0.04
N ALA A 169 -0.98 -11.84 1.17
CA ALA A 169 -1.60 -12.93 1.92
C ALA A 169 -3.00 -12.53 2.42
N VAL A 170 -3.17 -11.27 2.85
CA VAL A 170 -4.46 -10.77 3.38
C VAL A 170 -5.45 -10.45 2.27
N PHE A 171 -5.02 -9.77 1.22
CA PHE A 171 -5.92 -9.24 0.17
C PHE A 171 -5.80 -9.97 -1.17
N GLY A 172 -4.69 -10.62 -1.45
CA GLY A 172 -4.43 -11.24 -2.76
C GLY A 172 -5.33 -12.42 -3.08
N SER A 173 -5.87 -13.09 -2.07
CA SER A 173 -6.85 -14.18 -2.24
C SER A 173 -8.27 -13.68 -2.48
N ASN A 174 -8.56 -12.42 -2.16
CA ASN A 174 -9.87 -11.83 -2.35
C ASN A 174 -10.18 -11.65 -3.84
N SER A 175 -11.03 -12.53 -4.37
CA SER A 175 -11.58 -12.44 -5.73
C SER A 175 -12.76 -11.48 -5.84
N LYS A 176 -13.08 -10.75 -4.75
CA LYS A 176 -14.18 -9.78 -4.78
C LYS A 176 -13.91 -8.74 -5.85
N PRO A 177 -14.82 -8.55 -6.82
CA PRO A 177 -14.71 -7.43 -7.74
C PRO A 177 -14.79 -6.13 -6.92
N VAL A 178 -13.90 -5.19 -7.20
CA VAL A 178 -14.05 -3.82 -6.71
C VAL A 178 -15.23 -3.21 -7.45
N SER A 179 -16.45 -3.51 -7.03
CA SER A 179 -17.66 -3.02 -7.70
C SER A 179 -17.81 -1.53 -7.41
N GLY A 180 -17.79 -0.72 -8.46
CA GLY A 180 -17.86 0.75 -8.39
C GLY A 180 -19.23 1.33 -7.99
N HIS A 181 -20.12 0.55 -7.41
CA HIS A 181 -21.31 1.06 -6.76
C HIS A 181 -21.03 1.27 -5.28
N MET A 182 -20.22 2.26 -4.93
CA MET A 182 -20.37 2.92 -3.64
C MET A 182 -21.76 3.52 -3.62
N ASN A 183 -22.65 2.92 -2.86
CA ASN A 183 -23.95 3.53 -2.60
C ASN A 183 -23.69 4.72 -1.67
N LEU A 184 -23.44 5.89 -2.27
CA LEU A 184 -23.14 7.14 -1.55
C LEU A 184 -24.26 7.54 -0.57
N SER A 185 -25.46 6.93 -0.72
CA SER A 185 -26.57 7.15 0.21
C SER A 185 -26.32 6.61 1.63
N ASN A 186 -25.36 5.71 1.80
CA ASN A 186 -25.02 5.14 3.12
C ASN A 186 -23.85 5.84 3.80
N ILE A 187 -23.28 6.89 3.21
CA ILE A 187 -22.28 7.70 3.92
C ILE A 187 -23.04 8.54 4.96
N PRO A 188 -22.83 8.29 6.27
CA PRO A 188 -23.47 9.11 7.28
C PRO A 188 -23.08 10.57 7.02
N PRO A 189 -24.01 11.53 7.13
CA PRO A 189 -23.70 12.93 6.94
C PRO A 189 -22.56 13.30 7.88
N VAL A 190 -21.49 13.88 7.32
CA VAL A 190 -20.36 14.36 8.11
C VAL A 190 -20.93 15.40 9.08
N LYS A 191 -21.14 15.01 10.32
CA LYS A 191 -21.46 15.95 11.38
C LYS A 191 -20.17 16.75 11.60
N TYR A 192 -20.14 17.95 11.03
CA TYR A 192 -19.12 18.94 11.37
C TYR A 192 -19.23 19.21 12.86
N LEU A 193 -18.21 18.83 13.61
CA LEU A 193 -17.94 19.31 14.97
C LEU A 193 -17.05 20.52 14.85
#